data_1cff9479fd4b89c62e08c199a673bc7f
#
_entry.id   1cff9479fd4b89c62e08c199a673bc7f
#
_cell.length_a   1.000
_cell.length_b   1.000
_cell.length_c   1.000
_cell.angle_alpha   90.00
_cell.angle_beta   90.00
_cell.angle_gamma   90.00
#
_symmetry.space_group_name_H-M   'P 1'
#
loop_
_entity.id
_entity.type
_entity.pdbx_description
1 polymer ?
#
loop_
_entity_poly.entity_id
_entity_poly.type
_entity_poly.pdbx_seq_one_letter_code
_entity_poly.pdbx_strand_id
1 'polypeptide(L)'
;GVEGQHINLTEQACRDIGRGFALWLTEKNGKKEGLRVAVGRDSRLSGETLCNWICDAMVQSGLEVTDFGMASTPAMFMATVTDGYRFDGTVMITASHLPFNRNGFKFFTCAGGLESKDIKSILAYAGSEEQTNLPVGKRLSGAFMDAYAGILVSKVRTATGENEPLKGFRIVVDAGNGAGGFYAEKVLQPLGADTEGSLYLDPDGSFPNHI
;
A
#
# COMPACT_ATOMS: atom_id res chain seq x y z
N GLY A 1 18.40 -0.68 -2.74
CA GLY A 1 19.64 -1.42 -2.45
C GLY A 1 20.32 -0.93 -1.19
N VAL A 2 21.33 -1.61 -0.76
CA VAL A 2 22.20 -1.17 0.36
C VAL A 2 23.34 -0.37 -0.23
N GLU A 3 23.82 0.69 0.45
CA GLU A 3 24.97 1.45 0.02
C GLU A 3 26.18 0.52 -0.19
N GLY A 4 26.87 0.65 -1.32
CA GLY A 4 27.95 -0.24 -1.73
C GLY A 4 27.52 -1.61 -2.32
N GLN A 5 26.22 -1.91 -2.37
CA GLN A 5 25.68 -3.10 -3.02
C GLN A 5 24.91 -2.74 -4.31
N HIS A 6 24.78 -3.72 -5.19
CA HIS A 6 24.03 -3.54 -6.43
C HIS A 6 22.55 -3.23 -6.16
N ILE A 7 22.03 -2.16 -6.79
CA ILE A 7 20.63 -1.78 -6.66
C ILE A 7 19.78 -2.71 -7.53
N ASN A 8 18.87 -3.48 -6.91
CA ASN A 8 18.01 -4.44 -7.60
C ASN A 8 16.71 -3.82 -8.10
N LEU A 9 16.15 -2.85 -7.34
CA LEU A 9 14.96 -2.10 -7.75
C LEU A 9 15.36 -0.86 -8.55
N THR A 10 15.86 -1.09 -9.76
CA THR A 10 16.15 -0.04 -10.73
C THR A 10 14.84 0.45 -11.37
N GLU A 11 14.87 1.59 -12.06
CA GLU A 11 13.72 2.08 -12.82
C GLU A 11 13.18 1.01 -13.77
N GLN A 12 14.07 0.38 -14.55
CA GLN A 12 13.67 -0.68 -15.49
C GLN A 12 12.99 -1.85 -14.76
N ALA A 13 13.57 -2.35 -13.67
CA ALA A 13 12.97 -3.43 -12.91
C ALA A 13 11.59 -3.07 -12.35
N CYS A 14 11.40 -1.84 -11.86
CA CYS A 14 10.11 -1.38 -11.37
C CYS A 14 9.06 -1.26 -12.49
N ARG A 15 9.47 -0.75 -13.66
CA ARG A 15 8.61 -0.67 -14.85
C ARG A 15 8.22 -2.06 -15.34
N ASP A 16 9.16 -2.99 -15.42
CA ASP A 16 8.90 -4.37 -15.84
C ASP A 16 7.96 -5.08 -14.86
N ILE A 17 8.14 -4.91 -13.55
CA ILE A 17 7.24 -5.46 -12.53
C ILE A 17 5.85 -4.84 -12.64
N GLY A 18 5.74 -3.53 -12.85
CA GLY A 18 4.47 -2.84 -13.06
C GLY A 18 3.71 -3.35 -14.29
N ARG A 19 4.41 -3.52 -15.41
CA ARG A 19 3.88 -4.13 -16.63
C ARG A 19 3.48 -5.59 -16.38
N GLY A 20 4.33 -6.36 -15.72
CA GLY A 20 4.05 -7.76 -15.38
C GLY A 20 2.82 -7.92 -14.49
N PHE A 21 2.63 -7.04 -13.50
CA PHE A 21 1.43 -7.03 -12.67
C PHE A 21 0.18 -6.65 -13.48
N ALA A 22 0.28 -5.68 -14.38
CA ALA A 22 -0.83 -5.28 -15.25
C ALA A 22 -1.26 -6.43 -16.18
N LEU A 23 -0.33 -7.13 -16.81
CA LEU A 23 -0.59 -8.30 -17.63
C LEU A 23 -1.28 -9.41 -16.82
N TRP A 24 -0.72 -9.75 -15.67
CA TRP A 24 -1.29 -10.76 -14.78
C TRP A 24 -2.72 -10.41 -14.34
N LEU A 25 -2.94 -9.16 -13.92
CA LEU A 25 -4.25 -8.71 -13.44
C LEU A 25 -5.29 -8.71 -14.57
N THR A 26 -4.89 -8.26 -15.77
CA THR A 26 -5.74 -8.23 -16.96
C THR A 26 -6.15 -9.64 -17.40
N GLU A 27 -5.22 -10.58 -17.40
CA GLU A 27 -5.51 -11.97 -17.71
C GLU A 27 -6.45 -12.60 -16.67
N LYS A 28 -6.17 -12.37 -15.38
CA LYS A 28 -6.97 -12.88 -14.26
C LYS A 28 -8.42 -12.40 -14.32
N ASN A 29 -8.66 -11.21 -14.86
CA ASN A 29 -9.98 -10.59 -15.01
C ASN A 29 -10.57 -10.74 -16.43
N GLY A 30 -10.09 -11.70 -17.21
CA GLY A 30 -10.65 -12.01 -18.54
C GLY A 30 -10.37 -10.94 -19.58
N LYS A 31 -9.22 -10.25 -19.49
CA LYS A 31 -8.76 -9.17 -20.40
C LYS A 31 -9.70 -7.95 -20.43
N LYS A 32 -10.31 -7.64 -19.29
CA LYS A 32 -11.24 -6.52 -19.13
C LYS A 32 -10.49 -5.19 -19.16
N GLU A 33 -11.04 -4.20 -19.84
CA GLU A 33 -10.63 -2.79 -19.78
C GLU A 33 -11.10 -2.10 -18.49
N GLY A 34 -10.45 -0.99 -18.12
CA GLY A 34 -10.85 -0.15 -17.01
C GLY A 34 -10.62 -0.79 -15.63
N LEU A 35 -9.68 -1.74 -15.53
CA LEU A 35 -9.26 -2.28 -14.24
C LEU A 35 -8.59 -1.20 -13.40
N ARG A 36 -9.02 -1.11 -12.14
CA ARG A 36 -8.62 -0.09 -11.19
C ARG A 36 -7.60 -0.64 -10.21
N VAL A 37 -6.46 0.03 -10.07
CA VAL A 37 -5.40 -0.33 -9.13
C VAL A 37 -5.10 0.85 -8.23
N ALA A 38 -4.95 0.61 -6.91
CA ALA A 38 -4.41 1.61 -6.01
C ALA A 38 -2.95 1.27 -5.63
N VAL A 39 -2.15 2.31 -5.47
CA VAL A 39 -0.76 2.20 -5.01
C VAL A 39 -0.58 3.03 -3.75
N GLY A 40 -0.02 2.43 -2.71
CA GLY A 40 0.34 3.11 -1.48
C GLY A 40 1.78 2.80 -1.09
N ARG A 41 2.36 3.64 -0.23
CA ARG A 41 3.73 3.47 0.26
C ARG A 41 3.85 3.76 1.74
N ASP A 42 4.85 3.19 2.38
CA ASP A 42 5.27 3.61 3.73
C ASP A 42 6.17 4.86 3.68
N SER A 43 6.78 5.22 4.80
CA SER A 43 7.60 6.44 4.93
C SER A 43 8.96 6.39 4.22
N ARG A 44 9.41 5.24 3.71
CA ARG A 44 10.75 5.04 3.13
C ARG A 44 11.09 6.04 2.04
N LEU A 45 12.32 6.59 2.11
CA LEU A 45 12.80 7.65 1.20
C LEU A 45 12.65 7.30 -0.28
N SER A 46 12.91 6.04 -0.66
CA SER A 46 12.78 5.57 -2.04
C SER A 46 11.33 5.37 -2.49
N GLY A 47 10.35 5.42 -1.56
CA GLY A 47 8.96 5.05 -1.82
C GLY A 47 8.32 5.84 -2.94
N GLU A 48 8.51 7.16 -2.97
CA GLU A 48 7.93 8.04 -3.99
C GLU A 48 8.49 7.77 -5.39
N THR A 49 9.80 7.61 -5.50
CA THR A 49 10.45 7.30 -6.78
C THR A 49 9.95 5.95 -7.33
N LEU A 50 9.90 4.92 -6.49
CA LEU A 50 9.39 3.60 -6.90
C LEU A 50 7.90 3.65 -7.27
N CYS A 51 7.10 4.45 -6.53
CA CYS A 51 5.69 4.68 -6.83
C CYS A 51 5.51 5.29 -8.23
N ASN A 52 6.29 6.31 -8.57
CA ASN A 52 6.22 6.92 -9.89
C ASN A 52 6.51 5.92 -11.00
N TRP A 53 7.60 5.17 -10.90
CA TRP A 53 8.00 4.21 -11.93
C TRP A 53 6.97 3.08 -12.13
N ILE A 54 6.45 2.51 -11.03
CA ILE A 54 5.48 1.41 -11.13
C ILE A 54 4.10 1.89 -11.60
N CYS A 55 3.64 3.06 -11.13
CA CYS A 55 2.39 3.67 -11.57
C CYS A 55 2.40 3.96 -13.07
N ASP A 56 3.48 4.61 -13.55
CA ASP A 56 3.62 4.94 -14.97
C ASP A 56 3.57 3.67 -15.86
N ALA A 57 4.26 2.61 -15.44
CA ALA A 57 4.25 1.36 -16.19
C ALA A 57 2.86 0.70 -16.24
N MET A 58 2.13 0.71 -15.11
CA MET A 58 0.77 0.18 -15.06
C MET A 58 -0.21 1.01 -15.89
N VAL A 59 -0.07 2.35 -15.88
CA VAL A 59 -0.86 3.26 -16.73
C VAL A 59 -0.59 2.99 -18.21
N GLN A 60 0.68 2.88 -18.60
CA GLN A 60 1.04 2.54 -19.98
C GLN A 60 0.50 1.16 -20.41
N SER A 61 0.29 0.26 -19.46
CA SER A 61 -0.31 -1.05 -19.68
C SER A 61 -1.85 -1.06 -19.59
N GLY A 62 -2.51 0.09 -19.56
CA GLY A 62 -3.96 0.21 -19.68
C GLY A 62 -4.74 0.20 -18.36
N LEU A 63 -4.08 0.26 -17.20
CA LEU A 63 -4.77 0.30 -15.91
C LEU A 63 -5.13 1.74 -15.49
N GLU A 64 -6.26 1.88 -14.78
CA GLU A 64 -6.57 3.11 -14.04
C GLU A 64 -5.88 3.05 -12.68
N VAL A 65 -4.83 3.85 -12.49
CA VAL A 65 -4.00 3.81 -11.28
C VAL A 65 -4.31 4.99 -10.36
N THR A 66 -4.66 4.71 -9.12
CA THR A 66 -4.84 5.73 -8.08
C THR A 66 -3.69 5.69 -7.08
N ASP A 67 -2.92 6.76 -7.00
CA ASP A 67 -1.86 6.95 -6.02
C ASP A 67 -2.48 7.43 -4.69
N PHE A 68 -2.39 6.62 -3.64
CA PHE A 68 -2.88 6.94 -2.29
C PHE A 68 -1.84 7.66 -1.41
N GLY A 69 -0.62 7.79 -1.90
CA GLY A 69 0.46 8.35 -1.10
C GLY A 69 0.83 7.46 0.09
N MET A 70 0.91 8.07 1.29
CA MET A 70 1.19 7.34 2.53
C MET A 70 0.04 6.39 2.88
N ALA A 71 0.38 5.11 3.11
CA ALA A 71 -0.61 4.09 3.46
C ALA A 71 0.01 3.01 4.35
N SER A 72 -0.84 2.19 4.95
CA SER A 72 -0.43 0.98 5.66
C SER A 72 -0.75 -0.28 4.83
N THR A 73 0.02 -1.33 5.05
CA THR A 73 -0.19 -2.61 4.36
C THR A 73 -1.62 -3.14 4.50
N PRO A 74 -2.24 -3.17 5.70
CA PRO A 74 -3.63 -3.64 5.81
C PRO A 74 -4.64 -2.69 5.14
N ALA A 75 -4.37 -1.39 5.09
CA ALA A 75 -5.23 -0.46 4.36
C ALA A 75 -5.25 -0.80 2.86
N MET A 76 -4.11 -1.14 2.26
CA MET A 76 -4.06 -1.50 0.85
C MET A 76 -4.87 -2.75 0.53
N PHE A 77 -4.88 -3.77 1.40
CA PHE A 77 -5.81 -4.88 1.27
C PHE A 77 -7.26 -4.43 1.42
N MET A 78 -7.57 -3.65 2.44
CA MET A 78 -8.94 -3.17 2.70
C MET A 78 -9.52 -2.36 1.54
N ALA A 79 -8.69 -1.65 0.78
CA ALA A 79 -9.13 -0.91 -0.41
C ALA A 79 -9.68 -1.82 -1.52
N THR A 80 -9.35 -3.11 -1.53
CA THR A 80 -9.91 -4.07 -2.50
C THR A 80 -11.29 -4.59 -2.11
N VAL A 81 -11.68 -4.51 -0.84
CA VAL A 81 -12.93 -5.09 -0.31
C VAL A 81 -13.91 -4.05 0.26
N THR A 82 -13.46 -2.81 0.44
CA THR A 82 -14.30 -1.74 1.02
C THR A 82 -15.25 -1.15 -0.03
N ASP A 83 -16.53 -1.05 0.32
CA ASP A 83 -17.56 -0.43 -0.53
C ASP A 83 -17.18 1.02 -0.89
N GLY A 84 -17.41 1.38 -2.14
CA GLY A 84 -17.02 2.68 -2.72
C GLY A 84 -15.56 2.71 -3.22
N TYR A 85 -14.72 1.77 -2.82
CA TYR A 85 -13.34 1.61 -3.29
C TYR A 85 -13.22 0.40 -4.21
N ARG A 86 -13.24 -0.82 -3.71
CA ARG A 86 -13.22 -2.08 -4.47
C ARG A 86 -12.30 -2.05 -5.68
N PHE A 87 -11.02 -1.76 -5.44
CA PHE A 87 -9.99 -1.85 -6.46
C PHE A 87 -9.78 -3.31 -6.89
N ASP A 88 -9.56 -3.55 -8.18
CA ASP A 88 -9.28 -4.90 -8.73
C ASP A 88 -7.95 -5.45 -8.22
N GLY A 89 -7.00 -4.56 -7.94
CA GLY A 89 -5.73 -4.89 -7.29
C GLY A 89 -5.15 -3.70 -6.57
N THR A 90 -4.24 -3.95 -5.62
CA THR A 90 -3.49 -2.89 -4.96
C THR A 90 -2.02 -3.27 -4.79
N VAL A 91 -1.17 -2.25 -4.74
CA VAL A 91 0.27 -2.38 -4.53
C VAL A 91 0.68 -1.60 -3.30
N MET A 92 1.33 -2.25 -2.35
CA MET A 92 1.97 -1.60 -1.22
C MET A 92 3.48 -1.59 -1.40
N ILE A 93 4.07 -0.41 -1.42
CA ILE A 93 5.51 -0.20 -1.52
C ILE A 93 6.09 -0.13 -0.12
N THR A 94 6.79 -1.17 0.30
CA THR A 94 7.33 -1.32 1.65
C THR A 94 8.36 -2.42 1.72
N ALA A 95 9.26 -2.36 2.67
CA ALA A 95 10.12 -3.47 3.06
C ALA A 95 9.86 -3.93 4.52
N SER A 96 8.67 -3.59 5.07
CA SER A 96 8.28 -4.00 6.43
C SER A 96 9.29 -3.52 7.49
N HIS A 97 9.94 -4.45 8.20
CA HIS A 97 10.92 -4.22 9.26
C HIS A 97 12.38 -4.22 8.77
N LEU A 98 12.61 -4.22 7.46
CA LEU A 98 13.97 -4.17 6.93
C LEU A 98 14.54 -2.74 7.00
N PRO A 99 15.87 -2.57 7.00
CA PRO A 99 16.52 -1.26 7.06
C PRO A 99 15.99 -0.25 6.03
N PHE A 100 16.15 1.04 6.32
CA PHE A 100 15.62 2.16 5.56
C PHE A 100 15.97 2.13 4.06
N ASN A 101 17.13 1.59 3.71
CA ASN A 101 17.65 1.47 2.36
C ASN A 101 17.13 0.24 1.59
N ARG A 102 16.19 -0.52 2.16
CA ARG A 102 15.47 -1.61 1.50
C ARG A 102 14.07 -1.15 1.10
N ASN A 103 13.54 -1.72 0.02
CA ASN A 103 12.15 -1.55 -0.37
C ASN A 103 11.67 -2.75 -1.18
N GLY A 104 10.36 -2.82 -1.43
CA GLY A 104 9.75 -3.90 -2.18
C GLY A 104 8.30 -3.60 -2.51
N PHE A 105 7.66 -4.55 -3.20
CA PHE A 105 6.25 -4.46 -3.58
C PHE A 105 5.47 -5.64 -2.99
N LYS A 106 4.33 -5.36 -2.37
CA LYS A 106 3.33 -6.35 -1.98
C LYS A 106 2.07 -6.11 -2.78
N PHE A 107 1.51 -7.15 -3.34
CA PHE A 107 0.33 -7.08 -4.19
C PHE A 107 -0.86 -7.75 -3.51
N PHE A 108 -2.03 -7.15 -3.68
CA PHE A 108 -3.29 -7.64 -3.12
C PHE A 108 -4.39 -7.62 -4.16
N THR A 109 -5.34 -8.54 -4.00
CA THR A 109 -6.67 -8.53 -4.62
C THR A 109 -7.72 -8.72 -3.53
N CYS A 110 -8.98 -8.76 -3.88
CA CYS A 110 -10.05 -9.08 -2.92
C CYS A 110 -9.92 -10.47 -2.28
N ALA A 111 -9.12 -11.37 -2.85
CA ALA A 111 -8.81 -12.68 -2.30
C ALA A 111 -7.70 -12.65 -1.22
N GLY A 112 -7.01 -11.53 -1.07
CA GLY A 112 -5.89 -11.37 -0.12
C GLY A 112 -4.59 -10.97 -0.79
N GLY A 113 -3.48 -11.14 -0.07
CA GLY A 113 -2.14 -11.00 -0.62
C GLY A 113 -1.84 -12.07 -1.66
N LEU A 114 -1.10 -11.71 -2.71
CA LEU A 114 -0.76 -12.66 -3.76
C LEU A 114 0.19 -13.74 -3.25
N GLU A 115 -0.07 -14.97 -3.67
CA GLU A 115 0.75 -16.13 -3.33
C GLU A 115 2.00 -16.24 -4.22
N SER A 116 2.93 -17.11 -3.82
CA SER A 116 4.19 -17.32 -4.56
C SER A 116 3.99 -17.69 -6.02
N LYS A 117 2.89 -18.42 -6.36
CA LYS A 117 2.56 -18.77 -7.74
C LYS A 117 2.21 -17.53 -8.58
N ASP A 118 1.43 -16.59 -8.00
CA ASP A 118 1.02 -15.36 -8.68
C ASP A 118 2.24 -14.44 -8.87
N ILE A 119 3.09 -14.33 -7.85
CA ILE A 119 4.35 -13.56 -7.95
C ILE A 119 5.28 -14.14 -9.04
N LYS A 120 5.39 -15.48 -9.15
CA LYS A 120 6.16 -16.11 -10.23
C LYS A 120 5.60 -15.75 -11.62
N SER A 121 4.27 -15.74 -11.77
CA SER A 121 3.62 -15.34 -13.03
C SER A 121 3.89 -13.87 -13.35
N ILE A 122 3.77 -12.97 -12.37
CA ILE A 122 4.11 -11.55 -12.53
C ILE A 122 5.57 -11.37 -12.99
N LEU A 123 6.50 -12.09 -12.36
CA LEU A 123 7.91 -12.02 -12.72
C LEU A 123 8.20 -12.63 -14.10
N ALA A 124 7.46 -13.67 -14.51
CA ALA A 124 7.56 -14.23 -15.86
C ALA A 124 7.12 -13.19 -16.91
N TYR A 125 5.99 -12.51 -16.70
CA TYR A 125 5.55 -11.39 -17.54
C TYR A 125 6.54 -10.23 -17.52
N ALA A 126 7.09 -9.89 -16.36
CA ALA A 126 8.10 -8.83 -16.24
C ALA A 126 9.35 -9.13 -17.08
N GLY A 127 9.75 -10.40 -17.18
CA GLY A 127 10.89 -10.85 -17.99
C GLY A 127 10.57 -11.09 -19.47
N SER A 128 9.31 -10.96 -19.90
CA SER A 128 8.89 -11.13 -21.29
C SER A 128 8.80 -9.78 -22.01
N GLU A 129 8.64 -9.81 -23.34
CA GLU A 129 8.33 -8.63 -24.17
C GLU A 129 6.82 -8.42 -24.36
N GLU A 130 6.00 -9.23 -23.69
CA GLU A 130 4.55 -9.13 -23.81
C GLU A 130 4.03 -7.77 -23.35
N GLN A 131 3.03 -7.26 -24.06
CA GLN A 131 2.33 -6.02 -23.79
C GLN A 131 0.83 -6.29 -23.70
N THR A 132 0.12 -5.45 -22.95
CA THR A 132 -1.33 -5.42 -23.05
C THR A 132 -1.75 -4.77 -24.38
N ASN A 133 -2.85 -5.23 -24.97
CA ASN A 133 -3.47 -4.59 -26.12
C ASN A 133 -4.53 -3.56 -25.70
N LEU A 134 -4.42 -3.03 -24.49
CA LEU A 134 -5.36 -2.07 -23.92
C LEU A 134 -4.92 -0.64 -24.24
N PRO A 135 -5.84 0.31 -24.40
CA PRO A 135 -5.52 1.72 -24.47
C PRO A 135 -4.81 2.18 -23.18
N VAL A 136 -3.94 3.17 -23.32
CA VAL A 136 -3.24 3.77 -22.18
C VAL A 136 -4.27 4.22 -21.12
N GLY A 137 -4.03 3.84 -19.89
CA GLY A 137 -4.89 4.16 -18.75
C GLY A 137 -4.70 5.59 -18.26
N LYS A 138 -5.08 5.82 -17.01
CA LYS A 138 -4.93 7.14 -16.36
C LYS A 138 -4.35 6.99 -14.96
N ARG A 139 -3.62 8.02 -14.52
CA ARG A 139 -3.17 8.17 -13.13
C ARG A 139 -4.03 9.20 -12.41
N LEU A 140 -4.49 8.86 -11.23
CA LEU A 140 -5.29 9.68 -10.34
C LEU A 140 -4.59 9.80 -8.98
N SER A 141 -4.87 10.86 -8.24
CA SER A 141 -4.54 10.95 -6.82
C SER A 141 -5.79 10.64 -6.00
N GLY A 142 -5.60 9.95 -4.88
CA GLY A 142 -6.68 9.61 -3.97
C GLY A 142 -6.18 9.48 -2.54
N ALA A 143 -7.11 9.29 -1.61
CA ALA A 143 -6.79 9.04 -0.22
C ALA A 143 -7.71 7.94 0.33
N PHE A 144 -7.14 7.04 1.12
CA PHE A 144 -7.91 5.96 1.73
C PHE A 144 -7.71 5.87 3.24
N MET A 145 -6.64 6.44 3.80
CA MET A 145 -6.27 6.23 5.21
C MET A 145 -7.32 6.76 6.19
N ASP A 146 -8.01 7.87 5.88
CA ASP A 146 -9.09 8.38 6.73
C ASP A 146 -10.32 7.47 6.71
N ALA A 147 -10.70 6.97 5.53
CA ALA A 147 -11.76 5.98 5.40
C ALA A 147 -11.41 4.68 6.13
N TYR A 148 -10.16 4.22 5.98
CA TYR A 148 -9.66 3.03 6.68
C TYR A 148 -9.72 3.20 8.21
N ALA A 149 -9.25 4.33 8.74
CA ALA A 149 -9.33 4.63 10.17
C ALA A 149 -10.79 4.65 10.65
N GLY A 150 -11.69 5.28 9.90
CA GLY A 150 -13.13 5.28 10.19
C GLY A 150 -13.74 3.87 10.22
N ILE A 151 -13.32 2.99 9.31
CA ILE A 151 -13.73 1.57 9.30
C ILE A 151 -13.28 0.87 10.59
N LEU A 152 -12.05 1.08 11.03
CA LEU A 152 -11.53 0.49 12.26
C LEU A 152 -12.32 0.96 13.49
N VAL A 153 -12.53 2.27 13.62
CA VAL A 153 -13.33 2.86 14.71
C VAL A 153 -14.75 2.30 14.70
N SER A 154 -15.40 2.28 13.53
CA SER A 154 -16.76 1.74 13.40
C SER A 154 -16.86 0.26 13.78
N LYS A 155 -15.89 -0.55 13.36
CA LYS A 155 -15.85 -1.99 13.71
C LYS A 155 -15.73 -2.21 15.21
N VAL A 156 -14.87 -1.45 15.90
CA VAL A 156 -14.71 -1.56 17.35
C VAL A 156 -15.99 -1.13 18.07
N ARG A 157 -16.57 0.02 17.71
CA ARG A 157 -17.85 0.50 18.27
C ARG A 157 -18.98 -0.51 18.08
N THR A 158 -19.09 -1.08 16.90
CA THR A 158 -20.11 -2.10 16.60
C THR A 158 -19.90 -3.36 17.44
N ALA A 159 -18.66 -3.79 17.60
CA ALA A 159 -18.35 -5.00 18.36
C ALA A 159 -18.58 -4.85 19.87
N THR A 160 -18.38 -3.66 20.41
CA THR A 160 -18.55 -3.36 21.85
C THR A 160 -19.93 -2.83 22.21
N GLY A 161 -20.64 -2.24 21.26
CA GLY A 161 -21.89 -1.51 21.52
C GLY A 161 -21.69 -0.15 22.17
N GLU A 162 -20.45 0.34 22.27
CA GLU A 162 -20.07 1.59 22.93
C GLU A 162 -19.44 2.59 21.99
N ASN A 163 -19.65 3.89 22.23
CA ASN A 163 -19.03 4.94 21.44
C ASN A 163 -17.57 5.18 21.80
N GLU A 164 -17.22 5.05 23.08
CA GLU A 164 -15.88 5.27 23.61
C GLU A 164 -15.41 4.05 24.44
N PRO A 165 -15.26 2.87 23.81
CA PRO A 165 -14.95 1.62 24.51
C PRO A 165 -13.57 1.61 25.16
N LEU A 166 -12.70 2.54 24.80
CA LEU A 166 -11.35 2.66 25.35
C LEU A 166 -11.24 3.78 26.40
N LYS A 167 -12.36 4.36 26.81
CA LYS A 167 -12.37 5.39 27.87
C LYS A 167 -11.77 4.88 29.17
N GLY A 168 -10.79 5.62 29.70
CA GLY A 168 -10.04 5.25 30.89
C GLY A 168 -8.81 4.37 30.64
N PHE A 169 -8.59 3.93 29.40
CA PHE A 169 -7.34 3.28 29.02
C PHE A 169 -6.31 4.31 28.57
N ARG A 170 -5.08 4.13 29.03
CA ARG A 170 -3.91 4.81 28.50
C ARG A 170 -3.16 3.87 27.56
N ILE A 171 -3.08 4.23 26.28
CA ILE A 171 -2.51 3.39 25.21
C ILE A 171 -1.44 4.18 24.48
N VAL A 172 -0.19 3.81 24.66
CA VAL A 172 0.95 4.42 24.00
C VAL A 172 1.19 3.72 22.66
N VAL A 173 1.32 4.50 21.61
CA VAL A 173 1.71 4.05 20.27
C VAL A 173 3.16 4.47 20.03
N ASP A 174 4.00 3.50 19.74
CA ASP A 174 5.31 3.75 19.15
C ASP A 174 5.23 3.39 17.67
N ALA A 175 5.28 4.40 16.80
CA ALA A 175 5.14 4.21 15.35
C ALA A 175 6.50 4.08 14.64
N GLY A 176 7.63 4.23 15.35
CA GLY A 176 8.97 4.10 14.80
C GLY A 176 9.25 4.98 13.57
N ASN A 177 8.54 6.14 13.46
CA ASN A 177 8.55 6.99 12.27
C ASN A 177 8.03 6.30 10.98
N GLY A 178 7.33 5.19 11.11
CA GLY A 178 6.68 4.48 10.01
C GLY A 178 5.30 5.03 9.65
N ALA A 179 4.52 4.27 8.91
CA ALA A 179 3.16 4.64 8.48
C ALA A 179 2.08 4.39 9.56
N GLY A 180 2.45 4.02 10.79
CA GLY A 180 1.53 3.63 11.87
C GLY A 180 1.06 4.76 12.78
N GLY A 181 1.63 5.96 12.67
CA GLY A 181 1.33 7.08 13.57
C GLY A 181 -0.16 7.46 13.62
N PHE A 182 -0.89 7.30 12.52
CA PHE A 182 -2.31 7.59 12.41
C PHE A 182 -3.18 6.82 13.42
N TYR A 183 -2.73 5.69 13.95
CA TYR A 183 -3.50 4.92 14.92
C TYR A 183 -3.78 5.71 16.20
N ALA A 184 -2.83 6.51 16.70
CA ALA A 184 -3.03 7.31 17.91
C ALA A 184 -4.20 8.28 17.73
N GLU A 185 -4.13 9.16 16.74
CA GLU A 185 -5.08 10.26 16.56
C GLU A 185 -6.38 9.85 15.88
N LYS A 186 -6.30 8.94 14.87
CA LYS A 186 -7.45 8.64 14.00
C LYS A 186 -8.22 7.39 14.42
N VAL A 187 -7.67 6.58 15.33
CA VAL A 187 -8.33 5.34 15.78
C VAL A 187 -8.51 5.31 17.29
N LEU A 188 -7.42 5.42 18.05
CA LEU A 188 -7.48 5.22 19.50
C LEU A 188 -8.16 6.39 20.23
N GLN A 189 -7.80 7.64 19.93
CA GLN A 189 -8.45 8.82 20.53
C GLN A 189 -9.95 8.89 20.23
N PRO A 190 -10.43 8.67 18.98
CA PRO A 190 -11.88 8.59 18.72
C PRO A 190 -12.63 7.48 19.47
N LEU A 191 -11.92 6.44 19.91
CA LEU A 191 -12.46 5.37 20.76
C LEU A 191 -12.38 5.67 22.26
N GLY A 192 -11.86 6.85 22.64
CA GLY A 192 -11.80 7.33 24.02
C GLY A 192 -10.49 7.06 24.74
N ALA A 193 -9.47 6.51 24.11
CA ALA A 193 -8.18 6.26 24.74
C ALA A 193 -7.40 7.55 25.00
N ASP A 194 -6.68 7.60 26.13
CA ASP A 194 -5.59 8.54 26.35
C ASP A 194 -4.33 8.02 25.65
N THR A 195 -3.82 8.78 24.67
CA THR A 195 -2.63 8.40 23.90
C THR A 195 -1.40 9.24 24.28
N GLU A 196 -1.45 9.96 25.42
CA GLU A 196 -0.31 10.74 25.89
C GLU A 196 0.92 9.84 26.14
N GLY A 197 2.08 10.30 25.67
CA GLY A 197 3.32 9.55 25.70
C GLY A 197 3.58 8.69 24.46
N SER A 198 2.71 8.75 23.45
CA SER A 198 3.00 8.11 22.15
C SER A 198 4.23 8.73 21.50
N LEU A 199 5.01 7.89 20.79
CA LEU A 199 6.34 8.21 20.30
C LEU A 199 6.44 8.04 18.78
N TYR A 200 7.28 8.86 18.16
CA TYR A 200 7.70 8.74 16.76
C TYR A 200 6.54 8.60 15.78
N LEU A 201 5.45 9.36 16.01
CA LEU A 201 4.21 9.26 15.23
C LEU A 201 4.37 9.86 13.82
N ASP A 202 5.25 10.85 13.66
CA ASP A 202 5.49 11.49 12.37
C ASP A 202 6.34 10.58 11.47
N PRO A 203 5.90 10.31 10.24
CA PRO A 203 6.64 9.48 9.29
C PRO A 203 7.98 10.09 8.91
N ASP A 204 9.07 9.33 9.08
CA ASP A 204 10.42 9.68 8.62
C ASP A 204 11.10 8.45 8.03
N GLY A 205 11.31 8.48 6.71
CA GLY A 205 11.83 7.34 5.96
C GLY A 205 13.29 7.00 6.23
N SER A 206 14.00 7.78 7.05
CA SER A 206 15.35 7.45 7.54
C SER A 206 15.31 6.56 8.77
N PHE A 207 14.17 6.45 9.46
CA PHE A 207 13.98 5.70 10.71
C PHE A 207 15.05 6.02 11.77
N PRO A 208 15.16 7.29 12.22
CA PRO A 208 16.27 7.75 13.04
C PRO A 208 16.26 7.16 14.46
N ASN A 209 15.14 6.64 14.92
CA ASN A 209 15.00 6.16 16.29
C ASN A 209 15.14 4.64 16.39
N HIS A 210 14.38 3.91 15.61
CA HIS A 210 14.46 2.44 15.49
C HIS A 210 13.66 1.98 14.25
N ILE A 211 13.86 0.71 13.86
CA ILE A 211 13.13 0.05 12.76
C ILE A 211 12.15 -0.94 13.35
#